data_d321e28da979008b4057627cff3a6b26
#
_entry.id   d321e28da979008b4057627cff3a6b26
#
_cell.length_a   1.000
_cell.length_b   1.000
_cell.length_c   1.000
_cell.angle_alpha   90.00
_cell.angle_beta   90.00
_cell.angle_gamma   90.00
#
_symmetry.space_group_name_H-M   'P 1'
#
loop_
_entity.id
_entity.type
_entity.pdbx_description
1 polymer ?
#
loop_
_entity_poly.entity_id
_entity_poly.type
_entity_poly.pdbx_seq_one_letter_code
_entity_poly.pdbx_strand_id
1 'polypeptide(L)'
;MSASPVTLLHWHTEPALVGGLLFVAWCYAMAIGPFREYVAPGMPFPRKKAWWFASGIISFYLAVGSPLDPLGENYLFFAHMIQHNVLMYVSPLFLHFGLPGRLLDELFTRRPDIQALCRLLFHPIVAGLGFTLVFSFWHFGTFYEAAIQSKTLHMAEHLSMFLTSFAMWWPIASQSKRLPPIRYGPQMLFI
;
A
#
# COMPACT_ATOMS: atom_id res chain seq x y z
N MET A 1 -23.74 -2.87 25.06
CA MET A 1 -22.74 -1.79 25.14
C MET A 1 -23.23 -0.67 24.21
N SER A 2 -23.52 0.52 24.78
CA SER A 2 -23.92 1.66 23.94
C SER A 2 -22.71 2.13 23.15
N ALA A 3 -22.77 1.99 21.84
CA ALA A 3 -21.76 2.56 20.96
C ALA A 3 -21.71 4.08 21.19
N SER A 4 -20.54 4.62 21.53
CA SER A 4 -20.36 6.06 21.61
C SER A 4 -20.62 6.67 20.24
N PRO A 5 -21.32 7.81 20.13
CA PRO A 5 -21.62 8.40 18.83
C PRO A 5 -20.33 8.69 18.08
N VAL A 6 -20.22 8.19 16.83
CA VAL A 6 -19.10 8.54 15.94
C VAL A 6 -19.16 10.03 15.66
N THR A 7 -18.17 10.75 16.13
CA THR A 7 -18.03 12.16 15.77
C THR A 7 -17.22 12.25 14.48
N LEU A 8 -17.73 12.97 13.46
CA LEU A 8 -17.00 13.24 12.20
C LEU A 8 -15.66 13.96 12.42
N LEU A 9 -15.36 14.33 13.68
CA LEU A 9 -14.11 14.95 14.12
C LEU A 9 -13.12 13.94 14.70
N HIS A 10 -13.47 12.64 14.78
CA HIS A 10 -12.58 11.63 15.34
C HIS A 10 -11.58 11.17 14.26
N TRP A 11 -10.35 11.66 14.39
CA TRP A 11 -9.23 11.26 13.54
C TRP A 11 -8.22 10.48 14.38
N HIS A 12 -7.75 9.36 13.83
CA HIS A 12 -6.72 8.55 14.48
C HIS A 12 -5.36 9.24 14.39
N THR A 13 -4.86 9.68 15.52
CA THR A 13 -3.53 10.32 15.66
C THR A 13 -2.53 9.40 16.34
N GLU A 14 -2.74 8.09 16.24
CA GLU A 14 -1.88 7.11 16.88
C GLU A 14 -0.44 7.24 16.41
N PRO A 15 0.53 7.29 17.35
CA PRO A 15 1.94 7.51 17.00
C PRO A 15 2.49 6.45 16.04
N ALA A 16 2.03 5.20 16.16
CA ALA A 16 2.47 4.12 15.26
C ALA A 16 2.01 4.34 13.81
N LEU A 17 0.74 4.73 13.60
CA LEU A 17 0.19 5.02 12.27
C LEU A 17 0.83 6.27 11.68
N VAL A 18 0.70 7.39 12.37
CA VAL A 18 1.17 8.69 11.86
C VAL A 18 2.69 8.70 11.73
N GLY A 19 3.40 8.21 12.75
CA GLY A 19 4.87 8.11 12.74
C GLY A 19 5.39 7.18 11.64
N GLY A 20 4.74 6.04 11.42
CA GLY A 20 5.08 5.12 10.33
C GLY A 20 4.91 5.75 8.94
N LEU A 21 3.78 6.42 8.69
CA LEU A 21 3.54 7.11 7.42
C LEU A 21 4.51 8.28 7.19
N LEU A 22 4.75 9.08 8.24
CA LEU A 22 5.73 10.17 8.17
C LEU A 22 7.15 9.64 7.93
N PHE A 23 7.53 8.52 8.56
CA PHE A 23 8.82 7.89 8.33
C PHE A 23 8.97 7.41 6.89
N VAL A 24 7.97 6.74 6.32
CA VAL A 24 7.98 6.31 4.92
C VAL A 24 8.05 7.51 3.98
N ALA A 25 7.26 8.56 4.23
CA ALA A 25 7.29 9.79 3.45
C ALA A 25 8.66 10.50 3.56
N TRP A 26 9.26 10.52 4.75
CA TRP A 26 10.59 11.08 4.97
C TRP A 26 11.67 10.28 4.23
N CYS A 27 11.68 8.95 4.32
CA CYS A 27 12.63 8.10 3.59
C CYS A 27 12.54 8.35 2.08
N TYR A 28 11.33 8.42 1.55
CA TYR A 28 11.11 8.73 0.15
C TYR A 28 11.61 10.13 -0.22
N ALA A 29 11.28 11.15 0.57
CA ALA A 29 11.74 12.53 0.35
C ALA A 29 13.27 12.63 0.37
N MET A 30 13.93 11.91 1.28
CA MET A 30 15.40 11.84 1.33
C MET A 30 15.96 11.19 0.06
N ALA A 31 15.36 10.09 -0.39
CA ALA A 31 15.83 9.36 -1.57
C ALA A 31 15.69 10.15 -2.88
N ILE A 32 14.60 10.92 -3.07
CA ILE A 32 14.40 11.73 -4.28
C ILE A 32 14.96 13.15 -4.17
N GLY A 33 15.30 13.61 -2.97
CA GLY A 33 15.80 14.93 -2.64
C GLY A 33 17.32 14.93 -2.38
N PRO A 34 17.77 15.11 -1.10
CA PRO A 34 19.18 15.28 -0.77
C PRO A 34 20.07 14.13 -1.19
N PHE A 35 19.61 12.89 -1.03
CA PHE A 35 20.39 11.69 -1.37
C PHE A 35 20.21 11.23 -2.82
N ARG A 36 19.49 11.97 -3.65
CA ARG A 36 19.15 11.57 -5.02
C ARG A 36 20.38 11.22 -5.85
N GLU A 37 21.41 12.07 -5.83
CA GLU A 37 22.64 11.84 -6.59
C GLU A 37 23.42 10.63 -6.09
N TYR A 38 23.29 10.29 -4.81
CA TYR A 38 23.91 9.09 -4.25
C TYR A 38 23.15 7.81 -4.60
N VAL A 39 21.80 7.83 -4.51
CA VAL A 39 20.97 6.63 -4.73
C VAL A 39 20.60 6.38 -6.19
N ALA A 40 20.50 7.44 -7.00
CA ALA A 40 20.18 7.36 -8.42
C ALA A 40 20.88 8.50 -9.21
N PRO A 41 22.20 8.36 -9.49
CA PRO A 41 23.01 9.41 -10.10
C PRO A 41 22.41 9.95 -11.41
N GLY A 42 22.40 11.28 -11.57
CA GLY A 42 21.86 11.97 -12.74
C GLY A 42 20.34 11.83 -12.95
N MET A 43 19.59 11.41 -11.94
CA MET A 43 18.12 11.42 -11.99
C MET A 43 17.63 12.86 -11.71
N PRO A 44 16.82 13.48 -12.60
CA PRO A 44 16.21 14.77 -12.32
C PRO A 44 15.19 14.64 -11.19
N PHE A 45 14.92 15.75 -10.47
CA PHE A 45 13.93 15.73 -9.40
C PHE A 45 12.53 15.34 -9.93
N PRO A 46 11.94 14.24 -9.46
CA PRO A 46 10.76 13.65 -10.07
C PRO A 46 9.46 14.25 -9.52
N ARG A 47 9.17 15.54 -9.79
CA ARG A 47 8.01 16.27 -9.23
C ARG A 47 6.68 15.52 -9.35
N LYS A 48 6.36 14.99 -10.55
CA LYS A 48 5.11 14.25 -10.78
C LYS A 48 5.04 12.98 -9.93
N LYS A 49 6.17 12.28 -9.78
CA LYS A 49 6.27 11.08 -8.94
C LYS A 49 6.07 11.41 -7.46
N ALA A 50 6.65 12.52 -7.01
CA ALA A 50 6.47 12.99 -5.63
C ALA A 50 5.00 13.26 -5.31
N TRP A 51 4.24 13.87 -6.21
CA TRP A 51 2.80 14.07 -6.04
C TRP A 51 2.01 12.76 -5.98
N TRP A 52 2.30 11.81 -6.87
CA TRP A 52 1.67 10.50 -6.82
C TRP A 52 1.96 9.77 -5.51
N PHE A 53 3.20 9.80 -5.05
CA PHE A 53 3.58 9.18 -3.79
C PHE A 53 2.87 9.83 -2.59
N ALA A 54 2.85 11.16 -2.53
CA ALA A 54 2.13 11.89 -1.50
C ALA A 54 0.62 11.55 -1.51
N SER A 55 0.01 11.48 -2.70
CA SER A 55 -1.40 11.07 -2.84
C SER A 55 -1.63 9.64 -2.32
N GLY A 56 -0.67 8.72 -2.53
CA GLY A 56 -0.72 7.37 -1.99
C GLY A 56 -0.69 7.33 -0.45
N ILE A 57 0.22 8.10 0.17
CA ILE A 57 0.29 8.24 1.63
C ILE A 57 -0.99 8.87 2.18
N ILE A 58 -1.49 9.94 1.55
CA ILE A 58 -2.72 10.62 1.96
C ILE A 58 -3.93 9.69 1.85
N SER A 59 -4.08 8.97 0.74
CA SER A 59 -5.20 8.05 0.56
C SER A 59 -5.15 6.90 1.56
N PHE A 60 -3.96 6.38 1.89
CA PHE A 60 -3.79 5.40 2.96
C PHE A 60 -4.27 5.96 4.31
N TYR A 61 -3.79 7.16 4.68
CA TYR A 61 -4.21 7.79 5.94
C TYR A 61 -5.71 8.09 5.97
N LEU A 62 -6.29 8.56 4.86
CA LEU A 62 -7.73 8.79 4.78
C LEU A 62 -8.54 7.49 4.96
N ALA A 63 -8.03 6.36 4.51
CA ALA A 63 -8.68 5.08 4.72
C ALA A 63 -8.68 4.65 6.20
N VAL A 64 -7.54 4.69 6.89
CA VAL A 64 -7.38 4.09 8.22
C VAL A 64 -7.30 5.12 9.36
N GLY A 65 -7.12 6.39 9.06
CA GLY A 65 -6.96 7.45 10.06
C GLY A 65 -8.14 8.42 10.14
N SER A 66 -9.05 8.40 9.17
CA SER A 66 -10.23 9.28 9.15
C SER A 66 -11.44 8.66 9.86
N PRO A 67 -12.52 9.40 10.06
CA PRO A 67 -13.77 8.87 10.58
C PRO A 67 -14.39 7.72 9.79
N LEU A 68 -13.87 7.41 8.59
CA LEU A 68 -14.28 6.26 7.80
C LEU A 68 -14.02 4.93 8.54
N ASP A 69 -12.92 4.85 9.29
CA ASP A 69 -12.53 3.67 10.06
C ASP A 69 -13.57 3.32 11.14
N PRO A 70 -13.86 4.18 12.16
CA PRO A 70 -14.87 3.88 13.15
C PRO A 70 -16.30 3.79 12.58
N LEU A 71 -16.59 4.43 11.44
CA LEU A 71 -17.86 4.22 10.73
C LEU A 71 -17.97 2.81 10.15
N GLY A 72 -16.90 2.30 9.56
CA GLY A 72 -16.82 0.94 9.02
C GLY A 72 -16.91 -0.13 10.10
N GLU A 73 -16.18 0.07 11.20
CA GLU A 73 -16.14 -0.91 12.30
C GLU A 73 -17.46 -1.04 13.06
N ASN A 74 -18.19 0.06 13.27
CA ASN A 74 -19.29 0.08 14.24
C ASN A 74 -20.68 0.26 13.63
N TYR A 75 -20.80 0.78 12.40
CA TYR A 75 -22.10 1.22 11.88
C TYR A 75 -22.42 0.79 10.46
N LEU A 76 -21.48 0.83 9.53
CA LEU A 76 -21.75 0.71 8.09
C LEU A 76 -20.76 -0.23 7.41
N PHE A 77 -21.16 -1.45 7.15
CA PHE A 77 -20.40 -2.40 6.33
C PHE A 77 -19.94 -1.79 4.98
N PHE A 78 -20.76 -0.94 4.38
CA PHE A 78 -20.39 -0.23 3.16
C PHE A 78 -19.18 0.71 3.35
N ALA A 79 -19.08 1.41 4.51
CA ALA A 79 -17.92 2.24 4.82
C ALA A 79 -16.64 1.39 4.97
N HIS A 80 -16.74 0.24 5.62
CA HIS A 80 -15.67 -0.76 5.71
C HIS A 80 -15.21 -1.25 4.32
N MET A 81 -16.14 -1.53 3.42
CA MET A 81 -15.81 -1.91 2.04
C MET A 81 -15.14 -0.79 1.26
N ILE A 82 -15.55 0.48 1.43
CA ILE A 82 -14.87 1.64 0.83
C ILE A 82 -13.43 1.74 1.34
N GLN A 83 -13.23 1.60 2.64
CA GLN A 83 -11.92 1.63 3.29
C GLN A 83 -10.98 0.57 2.67
N HIS A 84 -11.43 -0.68 2.58
CA HIS A 84 -10.68 -1.76 1.94
C HIS A 84 -10.37 -1.46 0.46
N ASN A 85 -11.33 -0.93 -0.30
CA ASN A 85 -11.08 -0.56 -1.70
C ASN A 85 -10.01 0.54 -1.82
N VAL A 86 -10.02 1.55 -0.95
CA VAL A 86 -8.97 2.58 -0.95
C VAL A 86 -7.61 1.99 -0.60
N LEU A 87 -7.55 1.10 0.41
CA LEU A 87 -6.31 0.43 0.82
C LEU A 87 -5.75 -0.52 -0.23
N MET A 88 -6.62 -1.24 -0.95
CA MET A 88 -6.18 -2.29 -1.89
C MET A 88 -5.99 -1.79 -3.32
N TYR A 89 -6.70 -0.75 -3.74
CA TYR A 89 -6.67 -0.31 -5.14
C TYR A 89 -6.11 1.10 -5.31
N VAL A 90 -6.55 2.06 -4.51
CA VAL A 90 -6.18 3.47 -4.73
C VAL A 90 -4.79 3.76 -4.21
N SER A 91 -4.54 3.47 -2.93
CA SER A 91 -3.28 3.78 -2.26
C SER A 91 -2.08 3.05 -2.88
N PRO A 92 -2.12 1.72 -3.12
CA PRO A 92 -1.00 1.01 -3.74
C PRO A 92 -0.69 1.51 -5.15
N LEU A 93 -1.72 1.78 -5.99
CA LEU A 93 -1.52 2.30 -7.35
C LEU A 93 -0.83 3.66 -7.33
N PHE A 94 -1.27 4.58 -6.47
CA PHE A 94 -0.65 5.89 -6.35
C PHE A 94 0.80 5.79 -5.89
N LEU A 95 1.10 4.89 -4.96
CA LEU A 95 2.48 4.63 -4.53
C LEU A 95 3.32 4.05 -5.68
N HIS A 96 2.82 3.09 -6.46
CA HIS A 96 3.51 2.57 -7.63
C HIS A 96 3.81 3.66 -8.67
N PHE A 97 2.82 4.49 -9.00
CA PHE A 97 3.03 5.63 -9.90
C PHE A 97 3.99 6.66 -9.31
N GLY A 98 4.09 6.72 -7.98
CA GLY A 98 5.00 7.59 -7.25
C GLY A 98 6.44 7.11 -7.21
N LEU A 99 6.71 5.82 -7.38
CA LEU A 99 8.07 5.28 -7.36
C LEU A 99 8.82 5.60 -8.67
N PRO A 100 9.99 6.30 -8.62
CA PRO A 100 10.80 6.51 -9.79
C PRO A 100 11.47 5.20 -10.25
N GLY A 101 11.24 4.78 -11.50
CA GLY A 101 11.81 3.54 -12.04
C GLY A 101 13.35 3.51 -11.95
N ARG A 102 14.01 4.65 -12.17
CA ARG A 102 15.47 4.75 -12.05
C ARG A 102 15.97 4.47 -10.62
N LEU A 103 15.25 4.95 -9.61
CA LEU A 103 15.57 4.65 -8.21
C LEU A 103 15.48 3.15 -7.92
N LEU A 104 14.43 2.50 -8.41
CA LEU A 104 14.25 1.05 -8.28
C LEU A 104 15.34 0.27 -9.03
N ASP A 105 15.66 0.67 -10.25
CA ASP A 105 16.68 0.01 -11.06
C ASP A 105 18.09 0.11 -10.45
N GLU A 106 18.43 1.26 -9.87
CA GLU A 106 19.70 1.44 -9.13
C GLU A 106 19.72 0.59 -7.84
N LEU A 107 18.62 0.55 -7.09
CA LEU A 107 18.50 -0.32 -5.93
C LEU A 107 18.74 -1.79 -6.31
N PHE A 108 18.09 -2.26 -7.36
CA PHE A 108 18.23 -3.64 -7.83
C PHE A 108 19.62 -3.94 -8.40
N THR A 109 20.30 -2.92 -8.95
CA THR A 109 21.70 -3.06 -9.40
C THR A 109 22.64 -3.27 -8.21
N ARG A 110 22.46 -2.49 -7.15
CA ARG A 110 23.31 -2.55 -5.95
C ARG A 110 22.98 -3.71 -5.03
N ARG A 111 21.73 -4.18 -5.06
CA ARG A 111 21.20 -5.22 -4.18
C ARG A 111 20.47 -6.31 -5.00
N PRO A 112 21.23 -7.20 -5.64
CA PRO A 112 20.66 -8.29 -6.44
C PRO A 112 19.86 -9.29 -5.58
N ASP A 113 20.18 -9.41 -4.29
CA ASP A 113 19.42 -10.16 -3.29
C ASP A 113 17.99 -9.61 -3.15
N ILE A 114 17.83 -8.28 -3.02
CA ILE A 114 16.53 -7.62 -2.99
C ILE A 114 15.79 -7.82 -4.31
N GLN A 115 16.50 -7.70 -5.45
CA GLN A 115 15.88 -7.95 -6.76
C GLN A 115 15.34 -9.38 -6.88
N ALA A 116 16.09 -10.38 -6.40
CA ALA A 116 15.66 -11.77 -6.44
C ALA A 116 14.41 -12.00 -5.57
N LEU A 117 14.38 -11.45 -4.36
CA LEU A 117 13.22 -11.50 -3.48
C LEU A 117 12.00 -10.80 -4.11
N CYS A 118 12.18 -9.59 -4.65
CA CYS A 118 11.11 -8.86 -5.34
C CYS A 118 10.61 -9.61 -6.57
N ARG A 119 11.48 -10.29 -7.33
CA ARG A 119 11.08 -11.11 -8.48
C ARG A 119 10.17 -12.26 -8.07
N LEU A 120 10.41 -12.86 -6.90
CA LEU A 120 9.55 -13.91 -6.35
C LEU A 120 8.21 -13.34 -5.87
N LEU A 121 8.25 -12.32 -5.00
CA LEU A 121 7.05 -11.77 -4.36
C LEU A 121 6.12 -11.07 -5.37
N PHE A 122 6.69 -10.43 -6.39
CA PHE A 122 5.95 -9.71 -7.43
C PHE A 122 5.73 -10.55 -8.70
N HIS A 123 6.03 -11.85 -8.63
CA HIS A 123 5.64 -12.75 -9.72
C HIS A 123 4.11 -12.79 -9.81
N PRO A 124 3.50 -12.63 -11.01
CA PRO A 124 2.03 -12.51 -11.13
C PRO A 124 1.25 -13.56 -10.37
N ILE A 125 1.63 -14.84 -10.52
CA ILE A 125 0.94 -15.95 -9.84
C ILE A 125 1.10 -15.83 -8.31
N VAL A 126 2.31 -15.56 -7.81
CA VAL A 126 2.58 -15.46 -6.36
C VAL A 126 1.84 -14.27 -5.76
N ALA A 127 1.92 -13.11 -6.41
CA ALA A 127 1.28 -11.90 -5.96
C ALA A 127 -0.25 -11.99 -6.01
N GLY A 128 -0.82 -12.53 -7.11
CA GLY A 128 -2.26 -12.72 -7.26
C GLY A 128 -2.82 -13.74 -6.26
N LEU A 129 -2.19 -14.91 -6.13
CA LEU A 129 -2.60 -15.92 -5.14
C LEU A 129 -2.42 -15.40 -3.71
N GLY A 130 -1.29 -14.73 -3.41
CA GLY A 130 -1.04 -14.15 -2.10
C GLY A 130 -2.11 -13.14 -1.70
N PHE A 131 -2.48 -12.24 -2.61
CA PHE A 131 -3.57 -11.29 -2.39
C PHE A 131 -4.91 -12.00 -2.17
N THR A 132 -5.28 -12.92 -3.05
CA THR A 132 -6.55 -13.65 -2.96
C THR A 132 -6.66 -14.45 -1.66
N LEU A 133 -5.58 -15.13 -1.25
CA LEU A 133 -5.57 -15.93 -0.03
C LEU A 133 -5.70 -15.03 1.22
N VAL A 134 -4.96 -13.93 1.29
CA VAL A 134 -5.04 -12.99 2.43
C VAL A 134 -6.41 -12.31 2.48
N PHE A 135 -6.92 -11.87 1.33
CA PHE A 135 -8.26 -11.30 1.23
C PHE A 135 -9.33 -12.29 1.72
N SER A 136 -9.31 -13.52 1.19
CA SER A 136 -10.29 -14.56 1.58
C SER A 136 -10.17 -14.94 3.04
N PHE A 137 -8.95 -15.04 3.57
CA PHE A 137 -8.69 -15.35 4.97
C PHE A 137 -9.39 -14.35 5.92
N TRP A 138 -9.20 -13.06 5.70
CA TRP A 138 -9.80 -12.03 6.54
C TRP A 138 -11.32 -11.89 6.37
N HIS A 139 -11.86 -12.28 5.20
CA HIS A 139 -13.31 -12.28 4.96
C HIS A 139 -14.00 -13.58 5.39
N PHE A 140 -13.26 -14.56 5.91
CA PHE A 140 -13.87 -15.72 6.53
C PHE A 140 -14.44 -15.36 7.90
N GLY A 141 -15.73 -15.68 8.15
CA GLY A 141 -16.52 -15.17 9.28
C GLY A 141 -15.80 -15.15 10.63
N THR A 142 -15.11 -16.23 11.02
CA THR A 142 -14.40 -16.32 12.29
C THR A 142 -13.26 -15.28 12.42
N PHE A 143 -12.49 -15.06 11.34
CA PHE A 143 -11.38 -14.10 11.35
C PHE A 143 -11.87 -12.65 11.24
N TYR A 144 -12.93 -12.43 10.48
CA TYR A 144 -13.61 -11.15 10.40
C TYR A 144 -14.15 -10.70 11.76
N GLU A 145 -14.84 -11.57 12.47
CA GLU A 145 -15.36 -11.29 13.83
C GLU A 145 -14.20 -11.04 14.81
N ALA A 146 -13.11 -11.81 14.73
CA ALA A 146 -11.94 -11.59 15.58
C ALA A 146 -11.24 -10.25 15.29
N ALA A 147 -11.18 -9.83 14.02
CA ALA A 147 -10.61 -8.54 13.64
C ALA A 147 -11.44 -7.37 14.20
N ILE A 148 -12.77 -7.42 14.12
CA ILE A 148 -13.65 -6.40 14.70
C ILE A 148 -13.49 -6.30 16.23
N GLN A 149 -13.22 -7.42 16.90
CA GLN A 149 -13.10 -7.45 18.37
C GLN A 149 -11.70 -7.06 18.88
N SER A 150 -10.68 -7.06 18.01
CA SER A 150 -9.29 -6.83 18.39
C SER A 150 -8.63 -5.80 17.49
N LYS A 151 -8.29 -4.65 18.05
CA LYS A 151 -7.58 -3.57 17.35
C LYS A 151 -6.27 -4.06 16.70
N THR A 152 -5.52 -4.94 17.35
CA THR A 152 -4.27 -5.49 16.80
C THR A 152 -4.53 -6.36 15.59
N LEU A 153 -5.58 -7.19 15.60
CA LEU A 153 -5.96 -8.02 14.47
C LEU A 153 -6.50 -7.16 13.32
N HIS A 154 -7.28 -6.13 13.59
CA HIS A 154 -7.76 -5.18 12.59
C HIS A 154 -6.61 -4.43 11.90
N MET A 155 -5.60 -3.99 12.67
CA MET A 155 -4.39 -3.42 12.09
C MET A 155 -3.62 -4.43 11.23
N ALA A 156 -3.53 -5.69 11.66
CA ALA A 156 -2.88 -6.76 10.89
C ALA A 156 -3.65 -7.09 9.61
N GLU A 157 -4.97 -7.07 9.64
CA GLU A 157 -5.85 -7.17 8.48
C GLU A 157 -5.52 -6.10 7.44
N HIS A 158 -5.64 -4.83 7.80
CA HIS A 158 -5.37 -3.71 6.90
C HIS A 158 -3.94 -3.73 6.34
N LEU A 159 -2.95 -3.98 7.19
CA LEU A 159 -1.55 -4.02 6.77
C LEU A 159 -1.26 -5.17 5.82
N SER A 160 -1.74 -6.39 6.14
CA SER A 160 -1.52 -7.56 5.28
C SER A 160 -2.24 -7.44 3.94
N MET A 161 -3.47 -6.94 3.92
CA MET A 161 -4.21 -6.64 2.69
C MET A 161 -3.51 -5.59 1.84
N PHE A 162 -3.04 -4.50 2.45
CA PHE A 162 -2.29 -3.46 1.74
C PHE A 162 -0.99 -4.00 1.14
N LEU A 163 -0.18 -4.75 1.91
CA LEU A 163 1.10 -5.29 1.44
C LEU A 163 0.92 -6.29 0.29
N THR A 164 -0.05 -7.20 0.41
CA THR A 164 -0.33 -8.17 -0.66
C THR A 164 -0.93 -7.51 -1.89
N SER A 165 -1.76 -6.49 -1.72
CA SER A 165 -2.27 -5.67 -2.82
C SER A 165 -1.16 -4.86 -3.49
N PHE A 166 -0.25 -4.27 -2.71
CA PHE A 166 0.92 -3.58 -3.27
C PHE A 166 1.76 -4.54 -4.15
N ALA A 167 1.96 -5.78 -3.70
CA ALA A 167 2.63 -6.80 -4.50
C ALA A 167 1.83 -7.17 -5.76
N MET A 168 0.51 -7.32 -5.64
CA MET A 168 -0.40 -7.65 -6.75
C MET A 168 -0.39 -6.58 -7.85
N TRP A 169 -0.28 -5.30 -7.49
CA TRP A 169 -0.25 -4.21 -8.49
C TRP A 169 1.10 -4.07 -9.20
N TRP A 170 2.18 -4.66 -8.69
CA TRP A 170 3.49 -4.58 -9.36
C TRP A 170 3.49 -5.11 -10.79
N PRO A 171 2.93 -6.29 -11.12
CA PRO A 171 2.87 -6.80 -12.49
C PRO A 171 2.16 -5.87 -13.48
N ILE A 172 1.36 -4.92 -13.00
CA ILE A 172 0.60 -3.98 -13.83
C ILE A 172 1.25 -2.60 -13.84
N ALA A 173 1.63 -2.08 -12.67
CA ALA A 173 1.99 -0.68 -12.46
C ALA A 173 3.50 -0.44 -12.28
N SER A 174 4.34 -1.48 -12.35
CA SER A 174 5.79 -1.35 -12.16
C SER A 174 6.40 -0.28 -13.07
N GLN A 175 7.27 0.54 -12.49
CA GLN A 175 8.04 1.56 -13.17
C GLN A 175 9.50 1.14 -13.42
N SER A 176 9.91 -0.05 -12.94
CA SER A 176 11.26 -0.58 -13.07
C SER A 176 11.47 -1.22 -14.45
N LYS A 177 12.64 -1.00 -15.04
CA LYS A 177 13.07 -1.72 -16.25
C LYS A 177 13.66 -3.09 -15.92
N ARG A 178 14.14 -3.29 -14.69
CA ARG A 178 14.72 -4.58 -14.24
C ARG A 178 13.66 -5.58 -13.79
N LEU A 179 12.52 -5.10 -13.29
CA LEU A 179 11.31 -5.87 -12.99
C LEU A 179 10.12 -5.17 -13.65
N PRO A 180 10.02 -5.24 -14.99
CA PRO A 180 8.99 -4.53 -15.74
C PRO A 180 7.60 -5.12 -15.50
N PRO A 181 6.53 -4.37 -15.80
CA PRO A 181 5.19 -4.91 -15.83
C PRO A 181 5.06 -6.01 -16.89
N ILE A 182 4.12 -6.90 -16.72
CA ILE A 182 3.80 -7.92 -17.74
C ILE A 182 3.17 -7.27 -18.98
N ARG A 183 3.18 -7.98 -20.11
CA ARG A 183 2.60 -7.48 -21.37
C ARG A 183 1.09 -7.28 -21.23
N TYR A 184 0.51 -6.39 -22.04
CA TYR A 184 -0.92 -6.02 -21.96
C TYR A 184 -1.89 -7.21 -22.07
N GLY A 185 -1.63 -8.19 -22.97
CA GLY A 185 -2.49 -9.36 -23.07
C GLY A 185 -2.61 -10.16 -21.77
N PRO A 186 -1.48 -10.61 -21.17
CA PRO A 186 -1.48 -11.23 -19.84
C PRO A 186 -2.04 -10.36 -18.72
N GLN A 187 -1.92 -9.01 -18.79
CA GLN A 187 -2.54 -8.13 -17.79
C GLN A 187 -4.07 -8.29 -17.76
N MET A 188 -4.71 -8.44 -18.92
CA MET A 188 -6.17 -8.63 -19.01
C MET A 188 -6.65 -9.95 -18.38
N LEU A 189 -5.76 -10.94 -18.30
CA LEU A 189 -6.08 -12.24 -17.65
C LEU A 189 -5.72 -12.23 -16.15
N PHE A 190 -4.92 -11.26 -15.72
CA PHE A 190 -4.44 -11.16 -14.34
C PHE A 190 -5.43 -10.39 -13.45
N ILE A 191 -6.21 -9.45 -14.01
CA ILE A 191 -7.25 -8.68 -13.31
C ILE A 191 -8.59 -9.40 -13.37
#